data_7a48b5c9b8daa4c8c9e80bbeb74409ba
#
_entry.id   7a48b5c9b8daa4c8c9e80bbeb74409ba
#
_cell.length_a   1.000
_cell.length_b   1.000
_cell.length_c   1.000
_cell.angle_alpha   90.00
_cell.angle_beta   90.00
_cell.angle_gamma   90.00
#
_symmetry.space_group_name_H-M   'P 1'
#
loop_
_entity.id
_entity.type
_entity.pdbx_description
1 polymer ?
#
loop_
_entity_poly.entity_id
_entity_poly.type
_entity_poly.pdbx_seq_one_letter_code
_entity_poly.pdbx_strand_id
1 'polypeptide(L)'
;MTQPTTFGELLERHEREIFAYALRLTGDRDDADDVYQDTFLAAFRAWPPPRSGNERAWLYRIATNKAIDRGRRAKRLVRLGDLPLAAPERDGVSLADLATAVKALPTGQRAAFVLRKVQGLSYAEVSLALECSEEAARSRVAEAMKKVKEA
;
A
#
# COMPACT_ATOMS: atom_id res chain seq x y z
N MET A 1 -14.31 -28.21 3.77
CA MET A 1 -14.87 -27.69 2.50
C MET A 1 -15.01 -26.20 2.56
N THR A 2 -14.24 -25.51 1.77
CA THR A 2 -14.31 -24.05 1.68
C THR A 2 -15.44 -23.68 0.73
N GLN A 3 -16.48 -23.07 1.26
CA GLN A 3 -17.51 -22.47 0.43
C GLN A 3 -16.91 -21.26 -0.29
N PRO A 4 -17.35 -20.98 -1.53
CA PRO A 4 -16.88 -19.78 -2.21
C PRO A 4 -17.27 -18.55 -1.41
N THR A 5 -16.29 -17.68 -1.16
CA THR A 5 -16.47 -16.43 -0.46
C THR A 5 -17.33 -15.50 -1.32
N THR A 6 -18.35 -14.91 -0.74
CA THR A 6 -19.12 -13.87 -1.43
C THR A 6 -18.33 -12.56 -1.39
N PHE A 7 -18.66 -11.64 -2.29
CA PHE A 7 -18.02 -10.32 -2.29
C PHE A 7 -18.26 -9.59 -0.95
N GLY A 8 -19.47 -9.71 -0.39
CA GLY A 8 -19.77 -9.10 0.91
C GLY A 8 -18.92 -9.66 2.04
N GLU A 9 -18.67 -10.96 2.04
CA GLU A 9 -17.79 -11.60 3.03
C GLU A 9 -16.33 -11.16 2.85
N LEU A 10 -15.88 -11.04 1.62
CA LEU A 10 -14.55 -10.54 1.31
C LEU A 10 -14.39 -9.11 1.83
N LEU A 11 -15.36 -8.25 1.57
CA LEU A 11 -15.39 -6.87 2.01
C LEU A 11 -15.30 -6.81 3.54
N GLU A 12 -16.17 -7.51 4.26
CA GLU A 12 -16.19 -7.53 5.72
C GLU A 12 -14.85 -7.99 6.31
N ARG A 13 -14.26 -9.01 5.69
CA ARG A 13 -13.02 -9.61 6.19
C ARG A 13 -11.82 -8.71 6.02
N HIS A 14 -11.77 -7.95 4.94
CA HIS A 14 -10.55 -7.22 4.54
C HIS A 14 -10.68 -5.70 4.50
N GLU A 15 -11.88 -5.14 4.71
CA GLU A 15 -12.08 -3.70 4.55
C GLU A 15 -11.18 -2.85 5.46
N ARG A 16 -11.01 -3.27 6.70
CA ARG A 16 -10.19 -2.51 7.66
C ARG A 16 -8.71 -2.51 7.31
N GLU A 17 -8.19 -3.69 6.94
CA GLU A 17 -6.78 -3.79 6.61
C GLU A 17 -6.44 -3.07 5.31
N ILE A 18 -7.35 -3.10 4.34
CA ILE A 18 -7.13 -2.40 3.07
C ILE A 18 -7.20 -0.89 3.27
N PHE A 19 -8.14 -0.39 4.07
CA PHE A 19 -8.20 1.03 4.40
C PHE A 19 -6.94 1.49 5.13
N ALA A 20 -6.50 0.72 6.14
CA ALA A 20 -5.29 1.02 6.89
C ALA A 20 -4.05 1.06 5.97
N TYR A 21 -3.96 0.11 5.04
CA TYR A 21 -2.88 0.08 4.06
C TYR A 21 -2.92 1.31 3.15
N ALA A 22 -4.10 1.64 2.63
CA ALA A 22 -4.28 2.80 1.77
C ALA A 22 -3.85 4.09 2.50
N LEU A 23 -4.21 4.23 3.77
CA LEU A 23 -3.85 5.37 4.59
C LEU A 23 -2.33 5.47 4.79
N ARG A 24 -1.68 4.34 5.09
CA ARG A 24 -0.22 4.28 5.29
C ARG A 24 0.54 4.54 3.99
N LEU A 25 -0.01 4.10 2.87
CA LEU A 25 0.64 4.24 1.58
C LEU A 25 0.51 5.66 1.02
N THR A 26 -0.66 6.28 1.17
CA THR A 26 -0.93 7.63 0.66
C THR A 26 -0.56 8.73 1.65
N GLY A 27 -0.68 8.46 2.94
CA GLY A 27 -0.41 9.44 3.99
C GLY A 27 -1.48 10.52 4.14
N ASP A 28 -2.61 10.38 3.46
CA ASP A 28 -3.72 11.34 3.49
C ASP A 28 -5.06 10.60 3.51
N ARG A 29 -5.95 11.02 4.40
CA ARG A 29 -7.22 10.34 4.60
C ARG A 29 -8.13 10.39 3.38
N ASP A 30 -8.20 11.53 2.70
CA ASP A 30 -9.04 11.67 1.51
C ASP A 30 -8.53 10.79 0.37
N ASP A 31 -7.23 10.76 0.17
CA ASP A 31 -6.60 9.88 -0.81
C ASP A 31 -6.83 8.40 -0.44
N ALA A 32 -6.72 8.07 0.84
CA ALA A 32 -6.97 6.72 1.32
C ALA A 32 -8.41 6.27 1.08
N ASP A 33 -9.39 7.15 1.32
CA ASP A 33 -10.80 6.87 1.04
C ASP A 33 -11.01 6.58 -0.44
N ASP A 34 -10.41 7.36 -1.32
CA ASP A 34 -10.54 7.17 -2.76
C ASP A 34 -9.87 5.87 -3.21
N VAL A 35 -8.68 5.57 -2.70
CA VAL A 35 -8.00 4.30 -3.00
C VAL A 35 -8.82 3.12 -2.51
N TYR A 36 -9.37 3.21 -1.30
CA TYR A 36 -10.22 2.17 -0.72
C TYR A 36 -11.45 1.91 -1.61
N GLN A 37 -12.16 2.97 -1.98
CA GLN A 37 -13.35 2.85 -2.82
C GLN A 37 -13.01 2.29 -4.20
N ASP A 38 -11.96 2.80 -4.84
CA ASP A 38 -11.53 2.33 -6.15
C ASP A 38 -11.10 0.87 -6.10
N THR A 39 -10.46 0.45 -5.01
CA THR A 39 -10.02 -0.93 -4.81
C THR A 39 -11.22 -1.88 -4.78
N PHE A 40 -12.22 -1.59 -3.97
CA PHE A 40 -13.37 -2.47 -3.84
C PHE A 40 -14.30 -2.41 -5.04
N LEU A 41 -14.38 -1.27 -5.74
CA LEU A 41 -15.08 -1.19 -7.01
C LEU A 41 -14.40 -2.06 -8.07
N ALA A 42 -13.08 -1.98 -8.16
CA ALA A 42 -12.31 -2.81 -9.10
C ALA A 42 -12.44 -4.30 -8.76
N ALA A 43 -12.38 -4.63 -7.48
CA ALA A 43 -12.56 -6.01 -7.02
C ALA A 43 -13.96 -6.53 -7.36
N PHE A 44 -14.99 -5.73 -7.18
CA PHE A 44 -16.37 -6.08 -7.52
C PHE A 44 -16.51 -6.34 -9.02
N ARG A 45 -15.93 -5.48 -9.85
CA ARG A 45 -15.98 -5.62 -11.32
C ARG A 45 -15.22 -6.84 -11.82
N ALA A 46 -14.15 -7.20 -11.12
CA ALA A 46 -13.32 -8.35 -11.48
C ALA A 46 -13.74 -9.64 -10.77
N TRP A 47 -14.83 -9.59 -10.01
CA TRP A 47 -15.32 -10.76 -9.27
C TRP A 47 -15.75 -11.89 -10.21
N PRO A 48 -15.45 -13.15 -9.93
CA PRO A 48 -14.73 -13.67 -8.76
C PRO A 48 -13.21 -13.48 -8.85
N PRO A 49 -12.49 -13.61 -7.71
CA PRO A 49 -11.03 -13.46 -7.73
C PRO A 49 -10.35 -14.61 -8.48
N PRO A 50 -9.10 -14.45 -8.88
CA PRO A 50 -8.36 -15.52 -9.53
C PRO A 50 -8.31 -16.78 -8.66
N ARG A 51 -8.28 -17.94 -9.29
CA ARG A 51 -8.27 -19.24 -8.61
C ARG A 51 -6.98 -19.54 -7.82
N SER A 52 -6.02 -18.65 -7.87
CA SER A 52 -4.78 -18.80 -7.11
C SER A 52 -4.99 -18.88 -5.59
N GLY A 53 -6.18 -18.59 -5.11
CA GLY A 53 -6.57 -18.83 -3.72
C GLY A 53 -6.11 -17.80 -2.71
N ASN A 54 -5.38 -16.76 -3.11
CA ASN A 54 -4.95 -15.72 -2.18
C ASN A 54 -5.70 -14.42 -2.45
N GLU A 55 -6.93 -14.38 -1.96
CA GLU A 55 -7.83 -13.22 -2.11
C GLU A 55 -7.23 -11.97 -1.44
N ARG A 56 -6.59 -12.16 -0.30
CA ARG A 56 -5.97 -11.06 0.44
C ARG A 56 -4.88 -10.40 -0.37
N ALA A 57 -3.94 -11.18 -0.91
CA ALA A 57 -2.87 -10.63 -1.75
C ALA A 57 -3.42 -9.97 -3.01
N TRP A 58 -4.46 -10.53 -3.60
CA TRP A 58 -5.15 -9.97 -4.76
C TRP A 58 -5.71 -8.59 -4.46
N LEU A 59 -6.38 -8.42 -3.31
CA LEU A 59 -6.89 -7.12 -2.89
C LEU A 59 -5.77 -6.11 -2.67
N TYR A 60 -4.67 -6.54 -2.03
CA TYR A 60 -3.53 -5.66 -1.82
C TYR A 60 -2.88 -5.23 -3.14
N ARG A 61 -2.87 -6.11 -4.14
CA ARG A 61 -2.39 -5.78 -5.47
C ARG A 61 -3.23 -4.66 -6.10
N ILE A 62 -4.55 -4.81 -6.04
CA ILE A 62 -5.47 -3.80 -6.57
C ILE A 62 -5.24 -2.47 -5.83
N ALA A 63 -5.20 -2.50 -4.50
CA ALA A 63 -5.01 -1.31 -3.68
C ALA A 63 -3.68 -0.61 -3.99
N THR A 64 -2.61 -1.37 -4.15
CA THR A 64 -1.29 -0.82 -4.49
C THR A 64 -1.33 -0.11 -5.84
N ASN A 65 -1.94 -0.74 -6.85
CA ASN A 65 -2.06 -0.16 -8.17
C ASN A 65 -2.89 1.12 -8.16
N LYS A 66 -3.98 1.14 -7.40
CA LYS A 66 -4.83 2.35 -7.27
C LYS A 66 -4.08 3.48 -6.56
N ALA A 67 -3.31 3.16 -5.54
CA ALA A 67 -2.50 4.15 -4.83
C ALA A 67 -1.40 4.72 -5.74
N ILE A 68 -0.74 3.88 -6.53
CA ILE A 68 0.29 4.32 -7.49
C ILE A 68 -0.31 5.24 -8.54
N ASP A 69 -1.45 4.86 -9.12
CA ASP A 69 -2.13 5.67 -10.13
C ASP A 69 -2.51 7.04 -9.58
N ARG A 70 -3.03 7.07 -8.35
CA ARG A 70 -3.39 8.32 -7.70
C ARG A 70 -2.17 9.17 -7.40
N GLY A 71 -1.08 8.56 -6.97
CA GLY A 71 0.19 9.26 -6.73
C GLY A 71 0.75 9.90 -7.99
N ARG A 72 0.63 9.24 -9.12
CA ARG A 72 1.05 9.79 -10.42
C ARG A 72 0.22 11.01 -10.81
N ARG A 73 -1.08 10.95 -10.59
CA ARG A 73 -1.98 12.08 -10.86
C ARG A 73 -1.65 13.27 -9.96
N ALA A 74 -1.43 13.03 -8.68
CA ALA A 74 -1.07 14.06 -7.72
C ALA A 74 0.26 14.74 -8.11
N LYS A 75 1.26 13.97 -8.55
CA LYS A 75 2.52 14.52 -9.03
C LYS A 75 2.37 15.39 -10.26
N ARG A 76 1.48 15.04 -11.17
CA ARG A 76 1.18 15.87 -12.35
C ARG A 76 0.56 17.19 -11.96
N LEU A 77 -0.41 17.17 -11.04
CA LEU A 77 -1.09 18.37 -10.55
C LEU A 77 -0.11 19.29 -9.83
N VAL A 78 0.80 18.70 -9.07
CA VAL A 78 1.79 19.40 -8.29
C VAL A 78 2.83 20.08 -9.18
N ARG A 79 3.14 19.51 -10.36
CA ARG A 79 4.03 20.16 -11.33
C ARG A 79 3.44 21.42 -11.94
N LEU A 80 2.13 21.59 -11.86
CA LEU A 80 1.42 22.75 -12.41
C LEU A 80 1.17 23.84 -11.36
N GLY A 81 1.52 23.59 -10.10
CA GLY A 81 1.34 24.52 -9.01
C GLY A 81 2.51 24.53 -8.05
N ASP A 82 2.57 25.57 -7.23
CA ASP A 82 3.62 25.69 -6.24
C ASP A 82 3.48 24.63 -5.15
N LEU A 83 4.54 23.88 -4.94
CA LEU A 83 4.64 22.90 -3.88
C LEU A 83 4.90 23.56 -2.55
N PRO A 84 4.09 23.31 -1.52
CA PRO A 84 4.54 23.60 -0.17
C PRO A 84 5.70 22.67 0.13
N LEU A 85 6.87 23.26 0.17
CA LEU A 85 8.08 22.58 0.56
C LEU A 85 8.27 22.68 2.05
N ALA A 86 8.64 21.63 2.60
CA ALA A 86 9.28 21.48 3.89
C ALA A 86 8.54 20.59 4.84
N ALA A 87 9.00 19.37 4.91
CA ALA A 87 8.90 18.60 6.13
C ALA A 87 9.72 19.34 7.19
N PRO A 88 9.15 19.69 8.33
CA PRO A 88 9.91 20.27 9.42
C PRO A 88 10.98 19.28 9.89
N GLU A 89 12.20 19.76 10.07
CA GLU A 89 13.26 18.99 10.68
C GLU A 89 12.85 18.65 12.11
N ARG A 90 12.98 17.38 12.47
CA ARG A 90 12.67 16.92 13.80
C ARG A 90 13.84 16.17 14.39
N ASP A 91 14.18 16.53 15.61
CA ASP A 91 15.18 15.82 16.39
C ASP A 91 14.50 14.66 17.15
N GLY A 92 15.05 13.46 17.00
CA GLY A 92 14.60 12.28 17.71
C GLY A 92 13.65 11.37 16.91
N VAL A 93 13.56 10.12 17.35
CA VAL A 93 12.74 9.10 16.68
C VAL A 93 11.38 9.02 17.36
N SER A 94 10.38 9.62 16.74
CA SER A 94 8.98 9.51 17.17
C SER A 94 8.21 8.69 16.15
N LEU A 95 6.97 8.30 16.49
CA LEU A 95 6.06 7.65 15.53
C LEU A 95 5.80 8.56 14.32
N ALA A 96 5.75 9.88 14.55
CA ALA A 96 5.60 10.84 13.46
C ALA A 96 6.83 10.84 12.55
N ASP A 97 8.03 10.71 13.11
CA ASP A 97 9.27 10.64 12.35
C ASP A 97 9.32 9.37 11.52
N LEU A 98 8.88 8.25 12.07
CA LEU A 98 8.78 6.99 11.34
C LEU A 98 7.80 7.12 10.17
N ALA A 99 6.64 7.69 10.40
CA ALA A 99 5.65 7.91 9.36
C ALA A 99 6.21 8.81 8.24
N THR A 100 6.95 9.85 8.62
CA THR A 100 7.60 10.76 7.67
C THR A 100 8.67 10.02 6.85
N ALA A 101 9.49 9.21 7.51
CA ALA A 101 10.54 8.43 6.85
C ALA A 101 9.93 7.44 5.86
N VAL A 102 8.86 6.77 6.24
CA VAL A 102 8.16 5.82 5.37
C VAL A 102 7.55 6.55 4.16
N LYS A 103 6.95 7.71 4.39
CA LYS A 103 6.34 8.51 3.33
C LYS A 103 7.39 9.02 2.32
N ALA A 104 8.62 9.21 2.76
CA ALA A 104 9.72 9.64 1.91
C ALA A 104 10.29 8.52 1.03
N LEU A 105 9.96 7.26 1.30
CA LEU A 105 10.44 6.13 0.51
C LEU A 105 9.88 6.16 -0.91
N PRO A 106 10.65 5.69 -1.90
CA PRO A 106 10.08 5.41 -3.22
C PRO A 106 8.87 4.48 -3.10
N THR A 107 7.88 4.65 -3.97
CA THR A 107 6.59 3.95 -3.85
C THR A 107 6.72 2.44 -3.71
N GLY A 108 7.57 1.81 -4.51
CA GLY A 108 7.76 0.35 -4.45
C GLY A 108 8.37 -0.12 -3.14
N GLN A 109 9.31 0.63 -2.60
CA GLN A 109 9.92 0.33 -1.31
C GLN A 109 8.95 0.59 -0.16
N ARG A 110 8.20 1.68 -0.24
CA ARG A 110 7.17 2.01 0.74
C ARG A 110 6.13 0.91 0.82
N ALA A 111 5.59 0.49 -0.34
CA ALA A 111 4.60 -0.56 -0.40
C ALA A 111 5.14 -1.87 0.21
N ALA A 112 6.34 -2.29 -0.18
CA ALA A 112 6.95 -3.51 0.34
C ALA A 112 7.15 -3.44 1.86
N PHE A 113 7.65 -2.32 2.35
CA PHE A 113 7.86 -2.10 3.79
C PHE A 113 6.54 -2.20 4.56
N VAL A 114 5.53 -1.45 4.12
CA VAL A 114 4.23 -1.42 4.81
C VAL A 114 3.57 -2.81 4.76
N LEU A 115 3.57 -3.45 3.61
CA LEU A 115 2.97 -4.80 3.48
C LEU A 115 3.63 -5.80 4.41
N ARG A 116 4.94 -5.82 4.45
CA ARG A 116 5.67 -6.83 5.25
C ARG A 116 5.74 -6.48 6.72
N LYS A 117 6.10 -5.25 7.08
CA LYS A 117 6.41 -4.85 8.45
C LYS A 117 5.19 -4.36 9.23
N VAL A 118 4.22 -3.81 8.56
CA VAL A 118 3.04 -3.23 9.22
C VAL A 118 1.81 -4.12 9.04
N GLN A 119 1.51 -4.51 7.80
CA GLN A 119 0.33 -5.31 7.48
C GLN A 119 0.54 -6.80 7.71
N GLY A 120 1.77 -7.24 7.88
CA GLY A 120 2.10 -8.61 8.27
C GLY A 120 2.01 -9.65 7.17
N LEU A 121 2.12 -9.25 5.90
CA LEU A 121 2.11 -10.20 4.80
C LEU A 121 3.40 -11.00 4.74
N SER A 122 3.32 -12.26 4.31
CA SER A 122 4.49 -13.06 3.99
C SER A 122 5.17 -12.50 2.73
N TYR A 123 6.43 -12.84 2.51
CA TYR A 123 7.10 -12.42 1.28
C TYR A 123 6.44 -13.00 0.03
N ALA A 124 5.88 -14.19 0.11
CA ALA A 124 5.09 -14.74 -0.99
C ALA A 124 3.87 -13.85 -1.29
N GLU A 125 3.17 -13.41 -0.26
CA GLU A 125 2.02 -12.50 -0.43
C GLU A 125 2.47 -11.13 -0.93
N VAL A 126 3.57 -10.60 -0.42
CA VAL A 126 4.12 -9.32 -0.89
C VAL A 126 4.47 -9.41 -2.38
N SER A 127 5.09 -10.52 -2.80
CA SER A 127 5.45 -10.73 -4.20
C SER A 127 4.21 -10.73 -5.10
N LEU A 128 3.14 -11.39 -4.66
CA LEU A 128 1.87 -11.38 -5.39
C LEU A 128 1.25 -9.98 -5.45
N ALA A 129 1.26 -9.28 -4.33
CA ALA A 129 0.68 -7.94 -4.25
C ALA A 129 1.44 -6.91 -5.10
N LEU A 130 2.76 -7.02 -5.18
CA LEU A 130 3.60 -6.08 -5.92
C LEU A 130 3.97 -6.56 -7.32
N GLU A 131 3.49 -7.73 -7.73
CA GLU A 131 3.79 -8.32 -9.04
C GLU A 131 5.29 -8.42 -9.29
N CYS A 132 6.02 -8.93 -8.31
CA CYS A 132 7.46 -9.12 -8.40
C CYS A 132 7.84 -10.48 -7.81
N SER A 133 9.12 -10.86 -7.92
CA SER A 133 9.62 -12.07 -7.30
C SER A 133 9.72 -11.88 -5.78
N GLU A 134 9.75 -12.98 -5.03
CA GLU A 134 9.97 -12.92 -3.59
C GLU A 134 11.34 -12.30 -3.27
N GLU A 135 12.33 -12.59 -4.08
CA GLU A 135 13.67 -12.03 -3.94
C GLU A 135 13.64 -10.51 -4.09
N ALA A 136 12.92 -10.01 -5.10
CA ALA A 136 12.72 -8.57 -5.30
C ALA A 136 11.97 -7.94 -4.11
N ALA A 137 10.96 -8.64 -3.60
CA ALA A 137 10.22 -8.18 -2.42
C ALA A 137 11.14 -8.03 -1.21
N ARG A 138 12.00 -9.03 -0.96
CA ARG A 138 12.98 -8.98 0.14
C ARG A 138 13.95 -7.82 -0.04
N SER A 139 14.44 -7.63 -1.24
CA SER A 139 15.36 -6.52 -1.55
C SER A 139 14.73 -5.16 -1.28
N ARG A 140 13.48 -4.98 -1.70
CA ARG A 140 12.73 -3.74 -1.48
C ARG A 140 12.52 -3.45 0.01
N VAL A 141 12.20 -4.48 0.79
CA VAL A 141 12.04 -4.34 2.25
C VAL A 141 13.38 -4.00 2.89
N ALA A 142 14.45 -4.67 2.49
CA ALA A 142 15.79 -4.41 3.03
C ALA A 142 16.24 -2.97 2.75
N GLU A 143 16.05 -2.51 1.53
CA GLU A 143 16.38 -1.12 1.14
C GLU A 143 15.54 -0.11 1.91
N ALA A 144 14.24 -0.39 2.07
CA ALA A 144 13.35 0.46 2.85
C ALA A 144 13.80 0.54 4.31
N MET A 145 14.12 -0.59 4.91
CA MET A 145 14.59 -0.66 6.30
C MET A 145 15.86 0.16 6.50
N LYS A 146 16.77 0.07 5.55
CA LYS A 146 18.02 0.83 5.58
C LYS A 146 17.75 2.33 5.58
N LYS A 147 16.91 2.78 4.67
CA LYS A 147 16.55 4.20 4.54
C LYS A 147 15.80 4.72 5.77
N VAL A 148 14.91 3.92 6.33
CA VAL A 148 14.16 4.28 7.54
C VAL A 148 15.09 4.44 8.73
N LYS A 149 16.08 3.56 8.87
CA LYS A 149 17.07 3.65 9.95
C LYS A 149 18.01 4.85 9.81
N GLU A 150 18.26 5.28 8.59
CA GLU A 150 19.14 6.43 8.32
C GLU A 150 18.42 7.78 8.44
N ALA A 151 17.11 7.75 8.54
CA ALA A 151 16.30 8.97 8.61
C ALA A 151 16.34 9.63 9.99
#